data_6bcb29e08e8512d705ca733f4347bd67
#
_entry.id   6bcb29e08e8512d705ca733f4347bd67
#
_cell.length_a   1.000
_cell.length_b   1.000
_cell.length_c   1.000
_cell.angle_alpha   90.00
_cell.angle_beta   90.00
_cell.angle_gamma   90.00
#
_symmetry.space_group_name_H-M   'P 1'
#
loop_
_entity.id
_entity.type
_entity.pdbx_description
1 polymer ?
#
loop_
_entity_poly.entity_id
_entity_poly.type
_entity_poly.pdbx_seq_one_letter_code
_entity_poly.pdbx_strand_id
1 'polypeptide(L)'
;GVISVVKDLRPAGTEPFDMLAATGSQCPECGGAIHKDEEFVAWRCVNTDCPAQAAQRLEHFAARTALDIDCLGDIVSDKLVERQLAVNPLDLFGLTVEQLGPLNLGTDDEPRMFGEKNATKLVDSVERARTMGLARWLFALAIPEMGRTTAAALARFHKDITAVAQSQLLQDVITLDEQGEEVVHINPRSRKNKPATEQEKNERELRYTELVDQIRERINRLTELGFAAITKEHSSRPPDYTTEVGPSVARSVLAWFGSETGRKTLERLAKLGIDPQGTEPGEGGGSGGAFTGKTFVITGTLPTMSREEAKAKIEANGGKTTGSVSKKTDYLLAGEKAGSKLAKAETLGVSILDEAAFLVMCDT
;
A
#
# COMPACT_ATOMS: atom_id res chain seq x y z
N GLY A 1 22.11 16.48 -2.76
CA GLY A 1 20.93 17.34 -2.66
C GLY A 1 21.29 18.81 -2.61
N VAL A 2 20.35 19.68 -2.98
CA VAL A 2 20.52 21.14 -2.89
C VAL A 2 20.42 21.55 -1.42
N ILE A 3 21.47 22.14 -0.87
CA ILE A 3 21.52 22.55 0.55
C ILE A 3 20.90 23.93 0.74
N SER A 4 21.15 24.86 -0.19
CA SER A 4 20.59 26.22 -0.17
C SER A 4 20.63 26.86 -1.56
N VAL A 5 19.80 27.87 -1.74
CA VAL A 5 19.81 28.73 -2.96
C VAL A 5 20.54 30.02 -2.66
N VAL A 6 21.56 30.36 -3.47
CA VAL A 6 22.31 31.62 -3.34
C VAL A 6 21.48 32.74 -3.99
N LYS A 7 20.61 33.36 -3.21
CA LYS A 7 19.67 34.38 -3.69
C LYS A 7 20.39 35.62 -4.23
N ASP A 8 21.56 35.95 -3.66
CA ASP A 8 22.34 37.15 -4.02
C ASP A 8 22.97 37.08 -5.43
N LEU A 9 23.13 35.89 -5.99
CA LEU A 9 23.59 35.68 -7.37
C LEU A 9 22.48 35.64 -8.40
N ARG A 10 21.22 35.79 -7.99
CA ARG A 10 20.08 35.76 -8.90
C ARG A 10 20.04 37.11 -9.67
N PRO A 11 19.99 37.10 -11.02
CA PRO A 11 19.85 38.32 -11.80
C PRO A 11 18.64 39.14 -11.40
N ALA A 12 18.77 40.47 -11.39
CA ALA A 12 17.64 41.36 -11.13
C ALA A 12 16.54 41.15 -12.21
N GLY A 13 15.28 41.07 -11.79
CA GLY A 13 14.15 40.82 -12.70
C GLY A 13 13.89 39.37 -13.05
N THR A 14 14.57 38.41 -12.39
CA THR A 14 14.23 36.98 -12.56
C THR A 14 12.88 36.71 -11.97
N GLU A 15 11.90 36.31 -12.81
CA GLU A 15 10.61 35.84 -12.36
C GLU A 15 10.69 34.41 -11.85
N PRO A 16 9.81 34.00 -10.90
CA PRO A 16 9.70 32.60 -10.50
C PRO A 16 9.36 31.72 -11.70
N PHE A 17 10.05 30.57 -11.82
CA PHE A 17 9.73 29.59 -12.86
C PHE A 17 8.36 28.98 -12.59
N ASP A 18 7.46 29.11 -13.55
CA ASP A 18 6.13 28.49 -13.52
C ASP A 18 6.16 27.21 -14.38
N MET A 19 6.12 26.06 -13.72
CA MET A 19 6.13 24.75 -14.37
C MET A 19 4.89 24.55 -15.24
N LEU A 20 3.70 24.99 -14.78
CA LEU A 20 2.45 24.83 -15.53
C LEU A 20 2.44 25.65 -16.81
N ALA A 21 2.91 26.90 -16.72
CA ALA A 21 3.03 27.76 -17.91
C ALA A 21 4.05 27.18 -18.90
N ALA A 22 5.18 26.66 -18.40
CA ALA A 22 6.23 26.08 -19.23
C ALA A 22 5.83 24.78 -19.94
N THR A 23 4.94 23.98 -19.34
CA THR A 23 4.50 22.68 -19.87
C THR A 23 3.09 22.71 -20.46
N GLY A 24 2.40 23.86 -20.42
CA GLY A 24 1.00 23.96 -20.83
C GLY A 24 0.05 23.10 -19.99
N SER A 25 0.41 22.84 -18.72
CA SER A 25 -0.31 21.95 -17.80
C SER A 25 -0.38 20.48 -18.25
N GLN A 26 0.50 20.07 -19.17
CA GLN A 26 0.57 18.73 -19.72
C GLN A 26 1.93 18.09 -19.50
N CYS A 27 1.95 16.78 -19.37
CA CYS A 27 3.18 16.01 -19.31
C CYS A 27 3.92 16.10 -20.65
N PRO A 28 5.19 16.52 -20.68
CA PRO A 28 5.93 16.64 -21.93
C PRO A 28 6.14 15.32 -22.65
N GLU A 29 6.06 14.19 -21.93
CA GLU A 29 6.27 12.85 -22.50
C GLU A 29 4.99 12.25 -23.10
N CYS A 30 3.87 12.31 -22.38
CA CYS A 30 2.64 11.61 -22.79
C CYS A 30 1.45 12.55 -23.07
N GLY A 31 1.60 13.86 -22.90
CA GLY A 31 0.51 14.84 -23.05
C GLY A 31 -0.56 14.75 -21.96
N GLY A 32 -0.49 13.81 -21.04
CA GLY A 32 -1.44 13.66 -19.94
C GLY A 32 -1.38 14.82 -18.94
N ALA A 33 -2.44 15.02 -18.14
CA ALA A 33 -2.47 16.06 -17.13
C ALA A 33 -1.35 15.88 -16.09
N ILE A 34 -0.79 17.01 -15.64
CA ILE A 34 0.11 17.06 -14.49
C ILE A 34 -0.62 17.67 -13.30
N HIS A 35 -0.40 17.09 -12.13
CA HIS A 35 -1.00 17.52 -10.88
C HIS A 35 0.07 17.86 -9.86
N LYS A 36 -0.16 18.92 -9.09
CA LYS A 36 0.65 19.25 -7.93
C LYS A 36 0.01 18.60 -6.72
N ASP A 37 0.78 17.75 -6.06
CA ASP A 37 0.37 17.20 -4.78
C ASP A 37 0.33 18.34 -3.74
N GLU A 38 -0.76 18.47 -3.00
CA GLU A 38 -0.93 19.54 -2.00
C GLU A 38 0.07 19.42 -0.84
N GLU A 39 0.47 18.19 -0.52
CA GLU A 39 1.44 17.90 0.55
C GLU A 39 2.90 17.98 0.07
N PHE A 40 3.15 17.84 -1.23
CA PHE A 40 4.49 17.83 -1.81
C PHE A 40 4.67 18.94 -2.86
N VAL A 41 5.87 19.46 -2.93
CA VAL A 41 6.23 20.50 -3.93
C VAL A 41 6.32 19.93 -5.36
N ALA A 42 6.28 18.62 -5.49
CA ALA A 42 6.48 17.93 -6.76
C ALA A 42 5.25 17.94 -7.67
N TRP A 43 5.48 18.19 -8.94
CA TRP A 43 4.50 18.00 -10.01
C TRP A 43 4.60 16.58 -10.56
N ARG A 44 3.48 15.91 -10.75
CA ARG A 44 3.44 14.52 -11.20
C ARG A 44 2.46 14.35 -12.35
N CYS A 45 2.85 13.57 -13.35
CA CYS A 45 1.93 13.08 -14.36
C CYS A 45 0.96 12.09 -13.72
N VAL A 46 -0.35 12.31 -13.91
CA VAL A 46 -1.40 11.42 -13.38
C VAL A 46 -1.69 10.24 -14.31
N ASN A 47 -1.14 10.23 -15.52
CA ASN A 47 -1.27 9.12 -16.43
C ASN A 47 -0.42 7.94 -15.95
N THR A 48 -1.06 6.88 -15.47
CA THR A 48 -0.40 5.66 -15.00
C THR A 48 0.31 4.88 -16.12
N ASP A 49 0.00 5.16 -17.39
CA ASP A 49 0.66 4.56 -18.54
C ASP A 49 1.70 5.50 -19.19
N CYS A 50 2.15 6.54 -18.47
CA CYS A 50 3.16 7.46 -18.96
C CYS A 50 4.49 6.74 -19.21
N PRO A 51 5.08 6.84 -20.44
CA PRO A 51 6.36 6.20 -20.75
C PRO A 51 7.51 6.62 -19.82
N ALA A 52 7.56 7.89 -19.42
CA ALA A 52 8.56 8.40 -18.48
C ALA A 52 8.52 7.74 -17.08
N GLN A 53 7.44 7.06 -16.74
CA GLN A 53 7.32 6.32 -15.48
C GLN A 53 7.43 4.80 -15.66
N ALA A 54 7.57 4.34 -16.89
CA ALA A 54 7.55 2.91 -17.20
C ALA A 54 8.67 2.15 -16.48
N ALA A 55 9.90 2.64 -16.55
CA ALA A 55 11.04 2.01 -15.88
C ALA A 55 10.85 1.92 -14.37
N GLN A 56 10.41 3.00 -13.73
CA GLN A 56 10.14 3.00 -12.28
C GLN A 56 9.00 2.04 -11.89
N ARG A 57 7.98 1.89 -12.76
CA ARG A 57 6.91 0.89 -12.53
C ARG A 57 7.44 -0.54 -12.62
N LEU A 58 8.32 -0.82 -13.58
CA LEU A 58 8.99 -2.12 -13.69
C LEU A 58 9.84 -2.42 -12.44
N GLU A 59 10.63 -1.44 -11.97
CA GLU A 59 11.43 -1.57 -10.74
C GLU A 59 10.56 -1.79 -9.51
N HIS A 60 9.48 -1.00 -9.34
CA HIS A 60 8.57 -1.17 -8.23
C HIS A 60 7.92 -2.56 -8.24
N PHE A 61 7.47 -3.01 -9.41
CA PHE A 61 6.86 -4.32 -9.61
C PHE A 61 7.82 -5.47 -9.28
N ALA A 62 9.10 -5.30 -9.62
CA ALA A 62 10.15 -6.27 -9.36
C ALA A 62 10.73 -6.22 -7.96
N ALA A 63 10.45 -5.18 -7.18
CA ALA A 63 11.05 -4.99 -5.86
C ALA A 63 10.83 -6.22 -4.95
N ARG A 64 11.80 -6.49 -4.04
CA ARG A 64 11.71 -7.59 -3.05
C ARG A 64 10.44 -7.55 -2.22
N THR A 65 9.93 -6.36 -1.95
CA THR A 65 8.69 -6.15 -1.20
C THR A 65 7.42 -6.29 -2.05
N ALA A 66 7.55 -6.35 -3.37
CA ALA A 66 6.51 -6.62 -4.34
C ALA A 66 6.63 -8.05 -4.86
N LEU A 67 6.96 -8.28 -6.11
CA LEU A 67 7.00 -9.62 -6.70
C LEU A 67 8.40 -10.27 -6.72
N ASP A 68 9.41 -9.62 -6.15
CA ASP A 68 10.77 -10.16 -5.94
C ASP A 68 11.36 -10.77 -7.22
N ILE A 69 11.37 -9.97 -8.29
CA ILE A 69 11.91 -10.38 -9.59
C ILE A 69 13.41 -10.09 -9.62
N ASP A 70 14.19 -11.15 -9.79
CA ASP A 70 15.63 -11.09 -9.79
C ASP A 70 16.18 -10.39 -11.05
N CYS A 71 17.34 -9.75 -10.89
CA CYS A 71 18.09 -9.12 -11.98
C CYS A 71 17.40 -7.96 -12.71
N LEU A 72 16.27 -7.44 -12.19
CA LEU A 72 15.54 -6.33 -12.75
C LEU A 72 15.74 -5.08 -11.87
N GLY A 73 16.83 -4.34 -12.09
CA GLY A 73 17.13 -3.05 -11.47
C GLY A 73 17.00 -1.91 -12.49
N ASP A 74 17.37 -0.69 -12.07
CA ASP A 74 17.28 0.56 -12.82
C ASP A 74 17.75 0.45 -14.28
N ILE A 75 19.01 0.04 -14.49
CA ILE A 75 19.62 -0.06 -15.82
C ILE A 75 18.84 -1.07 -16.72
N VAL A 76 18.40 -2.18 -16.15
CA VAL A 76 17.68 -3.21 -16.93
C VAL A 76 16.29 -2.70 -17.26
N SER A 77 15.59 -2.07 -16.31
CA SER A 77 14.26 -1.46 -16.51
C SER A 77 14.32 -0.39 -17.61
N ASP A 78 15.31 0.50 -17.55
CA ASP A 78 15.51 1.53 -18.57
C ASP A 78 15.73 0.91 -19.96
N LYS A 79 16.59 -0.12 -20.06
CA LYS A 79 16.88 -0.78 -21.35
C LYS A 79 15.70 -1.56 -21.89
N LEU A 80 14.88 -2.17 -21.03
CA LEU A 80 13.64 -2.84 -21.47
C LEU A 80 12.64 -1.84 -22.06
N VAL A 81 12.49 -0.68 -21.44
CA VAL A 81 11.63 0.40 -21.92
C VAL A 81 12.19 1.02 -23.22
N GLU A 82 13.49 1.36 -23.25
CA GLU A 82 14.17 1.92 -24.42
C GLU A 82 14.04 1.01 -25.66
N ARG A 83 14.17 -0.31 -25.45
CA ARG A 83 14.06 -1.31 -26.54
C ARG A 83 12.62 -1.75 -26.80
N GLN A 84 11.64 -1.18 -26.14
CA GLN A 84 10.22 -1.53 -26.26
C GLN A 84 9.94 -3.02 -25.97
N LEU A 85 10.78 -3.67 -25.16
CA LEU A 85 10.62 -5.07 -24.75
C LEU A 85 9.59 -5.20 -23.62
N ALA A 86 9.58 -4.24 -22.68
CA ALA A 86 8.58 -4.14 -21.64
C ALA A 86 8.36 -2.67 -21.27
N VAL A 87 7.16 -2.15 -21.45
CA VAL A 87 6.72 -0.81 -21.06
C VAL A 87 5.66 -0.85 -19.96
N ASN A 88 5.01 -2.00 -19.83
CA ASN A 88 4.06 -2.30 -18.75
C ASN A 88 4.60 -3.49 -17.95
N PRO A 89 4.46 -3.51 -16.62
CA PRO A 89 4.95 -4.61 -15.78
C PRO A 89 4.49 -6.01 -16.23
N LEU A 90 3.27 -6.13 -16.75
CA LEU A 90 2.77 -7.42 -17.25
C LEU A 90 3.41 -7.89 -18.56
N ASP A 91 4.19 -7.03 -19.25
CA ASP A 91 4.96 -7.44 -20.43
C ASP A 91 6.09 -8.40 -20.05
N LEU A 92 6.57 -8.32 -18.80
CA LEU A 92 7.62 -9.21 -18.28
C LEU A 92 7.27 -10.69 -18.42
N PHE A 93 5.99 -11.05 -18.35
CA PHE A 93 5.51 -12.43 -18.47
C PHE A 93 5.56 -12.99 -19.90
N GLY A 94 5.88 -12.15 -20.89
CA GLY A 94 6.09 -12.55 -22.27
C GLY A 94 7.55 -12.57 -22.71
N LEU A 95 8.49 -12.18 -21.84
CA LEU A 95 9.91 -12.12 -22.16
C LEU A 95 10.56 -13.51 -22.13
N THR A 96 11.49 -13.73 -23.06
CA THR A 96 12.25 -14.98 -23.14
C THR A 96 13.74 -14.75 -22.89
N VAL A 97 14.46 -15.83 -22.57
CA VAL A 97 15.91 -15.80 -22.36
C VAL A 97 16.64 -15.34 -23.63
N GLU A 98 16.15 -15.73 -24.83
CA GLU A 98 16.72 -15.36 -26.12
C GLU A 98 16.59 -13.86 -26.41
N GLN A 99 15.52 -13.21 -25.92
CA GLN A 99 15.33 -11.77 -26.08
C GLN A 99 16.19 -10.98 -25.08
N LEU A 100 16.34 -11.49 -23.86
CA LEU A 100 17.04 -10.81 -22.78
C LEU A 100 18.55 -11.01 -22.81
N GLY A 101 19.03 -12.19 -23.17
CA GLY A 101 20.47 -12.52 -23.18
C GLY A 101 21.34 -11.51 -23.95
N PRO A 102 20.96 -11.11 -25.18
CA PRO A 102 21.72 -10.16 -25.97
C PRO A 102 21.49 -8.69 -25.60
N LEU A 103 20.70 -8.37 -24.53
CA LEU A 103 20.44 -7.00 -24.12
C LEU A 103 21.74 -6.31 -23.68
N ASN A 104 22.16 -5.24 -24.39
CA ASN A 104 23.31 -4.44 -24.04
C ASN A 104 22.94 -3.42 -22.95
N LEU A 105 23.51 -3.59 -21.77
CA LEU A 105 23.36 -2.70 -20.60
C LEU A 105 24.40 -1.58 -20.56
N GLY A 106 25.43 -1.66 -21.43
CA GLY A 106 26.47 -0.65 -21.58
C GLY A 106 26.17 0.33 -22.71
N THR A 107 27.23 0.97 -23.17
CA THR A 107 27.22 1.83 -24.36
C THR A 107 27.59 1.01 -25.61
N ASP A 108 27.48 1.62 -26.79
CA ASP A 108 27.92 0.97 -28.04
C ASP A 108 29.44 0.79 -28.09
N ASP A 109 30.20 1.71 -27.44
CA ASP A 109 31.66 1.66 -27.36
C ASP A 109 32.15 0.65 -26.29
N GLU A 110 31.40 0.50 -25.19
CA GLU A 110 31.70 -0.42 -24.10
C GLU A 110 30.47 -1.33 -23.81
N PRO A 111 30.22 -2.33 -24.67
CA PRO A 111 29.05 -3.19 -24.53
C PRO A 111 29.16 -4.10 -23.31
N ARG A 112 28.08 -4.17 -22.54
CA ARG A 112 27.92 -5.06 -21.38
C ARG A 112 26.65 -5.86 -21.53
N MET A 113 26.76 -7.10 -22.01
CA MET A 113 25.59 -7.93 -22.21
C MET A 113 24.95 -8.35 -20.89
N PHE A 114 23.63 -8.40 -20.84
CA PHE A 114 22.88 -8.93 -19.70
C PHE A 114 23.24 -10.38 -19.42
N GLY A 115 23.36 -11.16 -20.49
CA GLY A 115 23.84 -12.54 -20.49
C GLY A 115 22.75 -13.55 -20.14
N GLU A 116 22.93 -14.77 -20.67
CA GLU A 116 21.95 -15.86 -20.55
C GLU A 116 21.66 -16.22 -19.09
N LYS A 117 22.68 -16.25 -18.20
CA LYS A 117 22.51 -16.56 -16.79
C LYS A 117 21.59 -15.59 -16.05
N ASN A 118 21.70 -14.27 -16.32
CA ASN A 118 20.82 -13.27 -15.71
C ASN A 118 19.44 -13.31 -16.34
N ALA A 119 19.36 -13.52 -17.65
CA ALA A 119 18.11 -13.68 -18.38
C ALA A 119 17.30 -14.88 -17.82
N THR A 120 17.94 -16.03 -17.61
CA THR A 120 17.29 -17.20 -17.01
C THR A 120 16.77 -16.88 -15.60
N LYS A 121 17.59 -16.25 -14.75
CA LYS A 121 17.15 -15.87 -13.39
C LYS A 121 15.94 -14.94 -13.42
N LEU A 122 15.94 -13.94 -14.32
CA LEU A 122 14.82 -13.01 -14.46
C LEU A 122 13.55 -13.77 -14.87
N VAL A 123 13.61 -14.58 -15.93
CA VAL A 123 12.46 -15.36 -16.41
C VAL A 123 11.94 -16.32 -15.33
N ASP A 124 12.82 -17.05 -14.66
CA ASP A 124 12.44 -17.97 -13.58
C ASP A 124 11.76 -17.23 -12.42
N SER A 125 12.25 -16.02 -12.06
CA SER A 125 11.63 -15.21 -11.01
C SER A 125 10.28 -14.63 -11.42
N VAL A 126 10.10 -14.27 -12.70
CA VAL A 126 8.80 -13.85 -13.24
C VAL A 126 7.80 -15.00 -13.18
N GLU A 127 8.21 -16.23 -13.53
CA GLU A 127 7.33 -17.39 -13.40
C GLU A 127 6.95 -17.69 -11.96
N ARG A 128 7.89 -17.58 -10.99
CA ARG A 128 7.57 -17.67 -9.55
C ARG A 128 6.55 -16.61 -9.11
N ALA A 129 6.62 -15.41 -9.67
CA ALA A 129 5.72 -14.31 -9.32
C ALA A 129 4.24 -14.63 -9.61
N ARG A 130 3.94 -15.52 -10.57
CA ARG A 130 2.57 -15.96 -10.90
C ARG A 130 1.83 -16.54 -9.70
N THR A 131 2.53 -17.21 -8.80
CA THR A 131 1.96 -17.91 -7.65
C THR A 131 2.02 -17.09 -6.35
N MET A 132 2.50 -15.85 -6.42
CA MET A 132 2.54 -14.99 -5.24
C MET A 132 1.15 -14.55 -4.81
N GLY A 133 0.97 -14.43 -3.48
CA GLY A 133 -0.32 -14.07 -2.88
C GLY A 133 -0.78 -12.66 -3.21
N LEU A 134 -2.09 -12.45 -3.05
CA LEU A 134 -2.82 -11.23 -3.41
C LEU A 134 -2.20 -9.95 -2.80
N ALA A 135 -1.74 -9.98 -1.56
CA ALA A 135 -1.10 -8.83 -0.91
C ALA A 135 0.10 -8.29 -1.69
N ARG A 136 0.95 -9.18 -2.20
CA ARG A 136 2.14 -8.80 -2.98
C ARG A 136 1.74 -8.26 -4.35
N TRP A 137 0.77 -8.86 -5.01
CA TRP A 137 0.24 -8.39 -6.28
C TRP A 137 -0.42 -7.03 -6.17
N LEU A 138 -1.28 -6.81 -5.18
CA LEU A 138 -1.91 -5.51 -4.95
C LEU A 138 -0.86 -4.41 -4.75
N PHE A 139 0.17 -4.68 -3.96
CA PHE A 139 1.27 -3.72 -3.77
C PHE A 139 2.07 -3.50 -5.06
N ALA A 140 2.36 -4.57 -5.81
CA ALA A 140 3.13 -4.52 -7.06
C ALA A 140 2.44 -3.69 -8.16
N LEU A 141 1.11 -3.66 -8.20
CA LEU A 141 0.34 -2.87 -9.17
C LEU A 141 0.45 -1.36 -8.95
N ALA A 142 1.11 -0.91 -7.88
CA ALA A 142 1.34 0.51 -7.56
C ALA A 142 0.05 1.35 -7.60
N ILE A 143 -1.06 0.78 -7.12
CA ILE A 143 -2.32 1.50 -6.99
C ILE A 143 -2.10 2.70 -6.07
N PRO A 144 -2.55 3.92 -6.45
CA PRO A 144 -2.32 5.10 -5.63
C PRO A 144 -2.82 4.92 -4.19
N GLU A 145 -2.10 5.47 -3.22
CA GLU A 145 -2.35 5.38 -1.77
C GLU A 145 -2.30 3.97 -1.18
N MET A 146 -2.05 2.94 -1.98
CA MET A 146 -1.93 1.57 -1.50
C MET A 146 -0.52 1.23 -1.05
N GLY A 147 -0.29 1.26 0.27
CA GLY A 147 0.92 0.74 0.88
C GLY A 147 0.86 -0.78 1.12
N ARG A 148 1.99 -1.37 1.56
CA ARG A 148 2.07 -2.81 1.88
C ARG A 148 1.06 -3.24 2.97
N THR A 149 0.88 -2.43 3.99
CA THR A 149 -0.06 -2.70 5.08
C THR A 149 -1.51 -2.74 4.59
N THR A 150 -1.88 -1.80 3.73
CA THR A 150 -3.21 -1.77 3.10
C THR A 150 -3.41 -2.96 2.17
N ALA A 151 -2.41 -3.29 1.33
CA ALA A 151 -2.46 -4.45 0.46
C ALA A 151 -2.63 -5.77 1.25
N ALA A 152 -1.90 -5.90 2.36
CA ALA A 152 -2.04 -7.05 3.26
C ALA A 152 -3.42 -7.08 3.95
N ALA A 153 -3.94 -5.93 4.38
CA ALA A 153 -5.28 -5.83 4.94
C ALA A 153 -6.34 -6.29 3.92
N LEU A 154 -6.29 -5.77 2.69
CA LEU A 154 -7.25 -6.17 1.64
C LEU A 154 -7.17 -7.66 1.31
N ALA A 155 -5.97 -8.24 1.25
CA ALA A 155 -5.79 -9.65 0.94
C ALA A 155 -6.36 -10.60 2.01
N ARG A 156 -6.57 -10.14 3.25
CA ARG A 156 -7.23 -10.92 4.32
C ARG A 156 -8.75 -10.99 4.16
N PHE A 157 -9.34 -10.02 3.48
CA PHE A 157 -10.80 -9.90 3.37
C PHE A 157 -11.33 -10.22 1.96
N HIS A 158 -10.44 -10.51 1.02
CA HIS A 158 -10.82 -10.78 -0.36
C HIS A 158 -10.10 -12.04 -0.86
N LYS A 159 -10.86 -12.92 -1.47
CA LYS A 159 -10.34 -14.20 -1.99
C LYS A 159 -9.36 -14.02 -3.17
N ASP A 160 -9.60 -13.04 -4.03
CA ASP A 160 -8.84 -12.79 -5.26
C ASP A 160 -8.86 -11.30 -5.63
N ILE A 161 -8.11 -10.94 -6.67
CA ILE A 161 -8.00 -9.55 -7.13
C ILE A 161 -9.33 -9.00 -7.69
N THR A 162 -10.17 -9.86 -8.26
CA THR A 162 -11.49 -9.47 -8.78
C THR A 162 -12.43 -9.11 -7.65
N ALA A 163 -12.36 -9.85 -6.54
CA ALA A 163 -13.11 -9.53 -5.33
C ALA A 163 -12.71 -8.18 -4.75
N VAL A 164 -11.41 -7.78 -4.81
CA VAL A 164 -10.98 -6.42 -4.43
C VAL A 164 -11.57 -5.38 -5.36
N ALA A 165 -11.51 -5.61 -6.67
CA ALA A 165 -12.02 -4.68 -7.68
C ALA A 165 -13.53 -4.41 -7.54
N GLN A 166 -14.29 -5.35 -6.98
CA GLN A 166 -15.74 -5.30 -6.77
C GLN A 166 -16.12 -5.24 -5.28
N SER A 167 -15.22 -4.74 -4.45
CA SER A 167 -15.35 -4.84 -3.00
C SER A 167 -16.52 -4.05 -2.44
N GLN A 168 -17.49 -4.76 -1.87
CA GLN A 168 -18.58 -4.14 -1.09
C GLN A 168 -18.06 -3.54 0.22
N LEU A 169 -17.01 -4.12 0.83
CA LEU A 169 -16.39 -3.58 2.04
C LEU A 169 -15.83 -2.17 1.81
N LEU A 170 -15.13 -1.97 0.69
CA LEU A 170 -14.60 -0.65 0.33
C LEU A 170 -15.74 0.35 0.00
N GLN A 171 -16.79 -0.10 -0.68
CA GLN A 171 -17.97 0.73 -0.94
C GLN A 171 -18.67 1.13 0.36
N ASP A 172 -18.78 0.22 1.33
CA ASP A 172 -19.35 0.51 2.64
C ASP A 172 -18.53 1.55 3.42
N VAL A 173 -17.19 1.49 3.35
CA VAL A 173 -16.32 2.49 3.96
C VAL A 173 -16.54 3.88 3.34
N ILE A 174 -16.65 3.96 2.02
CA ILE A 174 -16.93 5.22 1.32
C ILE A 174 -18.30 5.78 1.73
N THR A 175 -19.33 4.92 1.76
CA THR A 175 -20.68 5.32 2.15
C THR A 175 -20.73 5.77 3.62
N LEU A 176 -19.96 5.14 4.52
CA LEU A 176 -19.85 5.57 5.92
C LEU A 176 -19.25 6.96 6.05
N ASP A 177 -18.25 7.28 5.24
CA ASP A 177 -17.63 8.61 5.23
C ASP A 177 -18.62 9.68 4.75
N GLU A 178 -19.30 9.44 3.63
CA GLU A 178 -20.32 10.33 3.07
C GLU A 178 -21.51 10.54 4.03
N GLN A 179 -22.02 9.46 4.61
CA GLN A 179 -23.08 9.52 5.62
C GLN A 179 -22.63 10.22 6.89
N GLY A 180 -21.36 10.06 7.28
CA GLY A 180 -20.76 10.73 8.43
C GLY A 180 -20.75 12.26 8.25
N GLU A 181 -20.38 12.74 7.06
CA GLU A 181 -20.43 14.16 6.71
C GLU A 181 -21.89 14.69 6.72
N GLU A 182 -22.82 13.93 6.12
CA GLU A 182 -24.24 14.29 6.12
C GLU A 182 -24.81 14.41 7.53
N VAL A 183 -24.53 13.42 8.42
CA VAL A 183 -24.96 13.45 9.84
C VAL A 183 -24.47 14.69 10.57
N VAL A 184 -23.22 15.09 10.35
CA VAL A 184 -22.68 16.32 10.93
C VAL A 184 -23.43 17.55 10.44
N HIS A 185 -23.76 17.58 9.14
CA HIS A 185 -24.44 18.73 8.51
C HIS A 185 -25.89 18.88 8.97
N ILE A 186 -26.66 17.78 9.04
CA ILE A 186 -28.10 17.82 9.38
C ILE A 186 -28.38 17.71 10.87
N ASN A 187 -27.35 17.60 11.72
CA ASN A 187 -27.53 17.44 13.16
C ASN A 187 -28.46 18.50 13.74
N PRO A 188 -29.65 18.15 14.25
CA PRO A 188 -30.66 19.09 14.73
C PRO A 188 -30.21 19.87 15.98
N ARG A 189 -29.19 19.36 16.68
CA ARG A 189 -28.59 20.00 17.86
C ARG A 189 -27.38 20.88 17.52
N SER A 190 -27.03 21.00 16.23
CA SER A 190 -25.89 21.81 15.81
C SER A 190 -26.13 23.31 16.03
N ARG A 191 -25.20 23.97 16.76
CA ARG A 191 -25.25 25.42 16.95
C ARG A 191 -24.87 26.20 15.67
N LYS A 192 -24.09 25.57 14.77
CA LYS A 192 -23.61 26.20 13.53
C LYS A 192 -24.64 26.15 12.41
N ASN A 193 -25.54 25.18 12.43
CA ASN A 193 -26.46 24.88 11.35
C ASN A 193 -27.88 24.71 11.87
N LYS A 194 -28.42 25.80 12.49
CA LYS A 194 -29.76 25.76 13.09
C LYS A 194 -30.85 25.73 12.02
N PRO A 195 -31.89 24.87 12.20
CA PRO A 195 -33.08 24.89 11.35
C PRO A 195 -33.76 26.28 11.40
N ALA A 196 -34.24 26.75 10.27
CA ALA A 196 -34.92 28.04 10.16
C ALA A 196 -36.38 27.97 10.63
N THR A 197 -37.01 26.79 10.49
CA THR A 197 -38.41 26.55 10.85
C THR A 197 -38.58 25.28 11.66
N GLU A 198 -39.71 25.14 12.38
CA GLU A 198 -40.04 23.93 13.14
C GLU A 198 -40.29 22.73 12.20
N GLN A 199 -40.83 22.99 11.01
CA GLN A 199 -41.00 21.94 9.99
C GLN A 199 -39.63 21.39 9.55
N GLU A 200 -38.71 22.26 9.19
CA GLU A 200 -37.34 21.88 8.82
C GLU A 200 -36.64 21.11 9.94
N LYS A 201 -36.85 21.51 11.20
CA LYS A 201 -36.30 20.82 12.35
C LYS A 201 -36.83 19.39 12.46
N ASN A 202 -38.12 19.18 12.31
CA ASN A 202 -38.75 17.86 12.38
C ASN A 202 -38.28 16.96 11.22
N GLU A 203 -38.17 17.50 10.00
CA GLU A 203 -37.64 16.78 8.84
C GLU A 203 -36.18 16.37 9.07
N ARG A 204 -35.35 17.28 9.61
CA ARG A 204 -33.95 16.94 9.94
C ARG A 204 -33.82 15.92 11.06
N GLU A 205 -34.67 15.99 12.10
CA GLU A 205 -34.67 14.99 13.19
C GLU A 205 -34.99 13.59 12.68
N LEU A 206 -35.99 13.47 11.82
CA LEU A 206 -36.34 12.20 11.20
C LEU A 206 -35.19 11.66 10.36
N ARG A 207 -34.67 12.46 9.43
CA ARG A 207 -33.55 12.09 8.54
C ARG A 207 -32.29 11.75 9.32
N TYR A 208 -31.98 12.52 10.41
CA TYR A 208 -30.84 12.26 11.27
C TYR A 208 -30.94 10.90 11.94
N THR A 209 -32.12 10.55 12.47
CA THR A 209 -32.35 9.29 13.15
C THR A 209 -32.17 8.11 12.16
N GLU A 210 -32.79 8.18 11.00
CA GLU A 210 -32.63 7.17 9.94
C GLU A 210 -31.17 6.98 9.54
N LEU A 211 -30.44 8.07 9.38
CA LEU A 211 -29.05 8.03 8.97
C LEU A 211 -28.13 7.45 10.05
N VAL A 212 -28.37 7.79 11.33
CA VAL A 212 -27.65 7.21 12.48
C VAL A 212 -27.87 5.69 12.55
N ASP A 213 -29.10 5.22 12.31
CA ASP A 213 -29.40 3.80 12.31
C ASP A 213 -28.74 3.06 11.14
N GLN A 214 -28.76 3.64 9.93
CA GLN A 214 -28.06 3.08 8.76
C GLN A 214 -26.54 3.00 8.96
N ILE A 215 -25.92 4.05 9.53
CA ILE A 215 -24.49 4.06 9.85
C ILE A 215 -24.19 2.97 10.87
N ARG A 216 -25.00 2.84 11.94
CA ARG A 216 -24.80 1.83 12.97
C ARG A 216 -24.89 0.42 12.42
N GLU A 217 -25.90 0.13 11.61
CA GLU A 217 -26.08 -1.17 10.96
C GLU A 217 -24.85 -1.52 10.09
N ARG A 218 -24.37 -0.57 9.29
CA ARG A 218 -23.20 -0.76 8.43
C ARG A 218 -21.92 -0.99 9.25
N ILE A 219 -21.71 -0.20 10.30
CA ILE A 219 -20.56 -0.39 11.21
C ILE A 219 -20.60 -1.75 11.88
N ASN A 220 -21.77 -2.18 12.38
CA ASN A 220 -21.95 -3.51 13.01
C ASN A 220 -21.59 -4.62 12.03
N ARG A 221 -22.11 -4.58 10.79
CA ARG A 221 -21.76 -5.55 9.72
C ARG A 221 -20.26 -5.60 9.45
N LEU A 222 -19.59 -4.46 9.30
CA LEU A 222 -18.15 -4.41 9.10
C LEU A 222 -17.37 -4.92 10.32
N THR A 223 -17.89 -4.70 11.53
CA THR A 223 -17.29 -5.18 12.78
C THR A 223 -17.44 -6.71 12.93
N GLU A 224 -18.58 -7.26 12.57
CA GLU A 224 -18.80 -8.73 12.53
C GLU A 224 -17.85 -9.43 11.56
N LEU A 225 -17.52 -8.77 10.45
CA LEU A 225 -16.53 -9.25 9.48
C LEU A 225 -15.07 -9.01 9.92
N GLY A 226 -14.83 -8.30 11.04
CA GLY A 226 -13.51 -7.93 11.51
C GLY A 226 -12.84 -6.81 10.70
N PHE A 227 -13.58 -6.15 9.77
CA PHE A 227 -13.06 -5.05 8.95
C PHE A 227 -13.13 -3.68 9.63
N ALA A 228 -13.97 -3.55 10.66
CA ALA A 228 -14.07 -2.36 11.50
C ALA A 228 -14.02 -2.73 12.97
N ALA A 229 -13.77 -1.73 13.82
CA ALA A 229 -13.86 -1.85 15.28
C ALA A 229 -14.55 -0.63 15.86
N ILE A 230 -15.56 -0.86 16.71
CA ILE A 230 -16.20 0.20 17.48
C ILE A 230 -15.27 0.58 18.64
N THR A 231 -14.88 1.85 18.70
CA THR A 231 -13.98 2.36 19.75
C THR A 231 -14.76 3.01 20.89
N LYS A 232 -15.96 3.53 20.62
CA LYS A 232 -16.84 4.10 21.63
C LYS A 232 -18.29 4.11 21.17
N GLU A 233 -19.17 3.59 22.02
CA GLU A 233 -20.63 3.65 21.80
C GLU A 233 -21.23 4.99 22.23
N HIS A 234 -22.29 5.39 21.53
CA HIS A 234 -23.09 6.58 21.82
C HIS A 234 -24.59 6.28 21.63
N SER A 235 -25.41 6.81 22.53
CA SER A 235 -26.86 6.57 22.48
C SER A 235 -27.62 7.40 21.45
N SER A 236 -27.12 8.62 21.12
CA SER A 236 -27.84 9.60 20.30
C SER A 236 -27.09 10.08 19.06
N ARG A 237 -25.96 9.46 18.73
CA ARG A 237 -25.16 9.70 17.54
C ARG A 237 -24.50 8.40 17.09
N PRO A 238 -23.90 8.32 15.87
CA PRO A 238 -23.15 7.15 15.46
C PRO A 238 -22.03 6.79 16.45
N PRO A 239 -21.67 5.51 16.60
CA PRO A 239 -20.50 5.11 17.38
C PRO A 239 -19.21 5.68 16.77
N ASP A 240 -18.20 5.90 17.60
CA ASP A 240 -16.85 6.16 17.09
C ASP A 240 -16.25 4.80 16.65
N TYR A 241 -15.64 4.75 15.49
CA TYR A 241 -15.12 3.51 14.91
C TYR A 241 -13.82 3.73 14.14
N THR A 242 -13.14 2.63 13.87
CA THR A 242 -11.98 2.57 12.96
C THR A 242 -12.22 1.48 11.93
N THR A 243 -11.62 1.62 10.75
CA THR A 243 -11.65 0.62 9.68
C THR A 243 -10.25 0.19 9.31
N GLU A 244 -10.08 -1.03 8.78
CA GLU A 244 -8.79 -1.56 8.30
C GLU A 244 -8.22 -0.73 7.14
N VAL A 245 -9.09 -0.11 6.35
CA VAL A 245 -8.75 0.75 5.21
C VAL A 245 -9.54 2.04 5.32
N GLY A 246 -8.88 3.19 5.22
CA GLY A 246 -9.53 4.50 5.26
C GLY A 246 -10.31 4.83 3.98
N PRO A 247 -11.25 5.82 4.03
CA PRO A 247 -12.12 6.16 2.90
C PRO A 247 -11.36 6.71 1.68
N SER A 248 -10.28 7.46 1.87
CA SER A 248 -9.44 7.96 0.78
C SER A 248 -8.84 6.79 -0.02
N VAL A 249 -8.24 5.82 0.67
CA VAL A 249 -7.69 4.62 0.05
C VAL A 249 -8.78 3.77 -0.62
N ALA A 250 -9.94 3.62 0.02
CA ALA A 250 -11.07 2.88 -0.55
C ALA A 250 -11.51 3.48 -1.89
N ARG A 251 -11.66 4.82 -1.95
CA ARG A 251 -11.96 5.55 -3.20
C ARG A 251 -10.87 5.33 -4.25
N SER A 252 -9.60 5.47 -3.86
CA SER A 252 -8.46 5.29 -4.77
C SER A 252 -8.43 3.90 -5.40
N VAL A 253 -8.62 2.85 -4.60
CA VAL A 253 -8.62 1.46 -5.05
C VAL A 253 -9.75 1.19 -6.02
N LEU A 254 -11.00 1.53 -5.66
CA LEU A 254 -12.15 1.30 -6.54
C LEU A 254 -12.09 2.15 -7.81
N ALA A 255 -11.63 3.41 -7.72
CA ALA A 255 -11.43 4.27 -8.87
C ALA A 255 -10.38 3.72 -9.82
N TRP A 256 -9.26 3.19 -9.29
CA TRP A 256 -8.21 2.58 -10.09
C TRP A 256 -8.72 1.35 -10.85
N PHE A 257 -9.39 0.41 -10.20
CA PHE A 257 -9.96 -0.77 -10.86
C PHE A 257 -11.08 -0.40 -11.85
N GLY A 258 -11.85 0.66 -11.58
CA GLY A 258 -12.86 1.21 -12.48
C GLY A 258 -12.28 1.97 -13.68
N SER A 259 -11.00 2.35 -13.66
CA SER A 259 -10.31 3.04 -14.76
C SER A 259 -10.08 2.11 -15.96
N GLU A 260 -9.72 2.69 -17.11
CA GLU A 260 -9.32 1.90 -18.28
C GLU A 260 -8.09 1.05 -18.02
N THR A 261 -7.10 1.61 -17.33
CA THR A 261 -5.86 0.90 -16.93
C THR A 261 -6.16 -0.28 -16.01
N GLY A 262 -7.00 -0.09 -15.00
CA GLY A 262 -7.37 -1.17 -14.06
C GLY A 262 -8.11 -2.30 -14.77
N ARG A 263 -9.09 -1.98 -15.63
CA ARG A 263 -9.81 -2.99 -16.43
C ARG A 263 -8.87 -3.78 -17.36
N LYS A 264 -8.01 -3.08 -18.11
CA LYS A 264 -7.00 -3.73 -18.96
C LYS A 264 -6.05 -4.62 -18.17
N THR A 265 -5.68 -4.20 -16.96
CA THR A 265 -4.81 -5.00 -16.08
C THR A 265 -5.50 -6.30 -15.68
N LEU A 266 -6.78 -6.25 -15.24
CA LEU A 266 -7.55 -7.46 -14.89
C LEU A 266 -7.71 -8.40 -16.10
N GLU A 267 -8.01 -7.87 -17.29
CA GLU A 267 -8.11 -8.67 -18.51
C GLU A 267 -6.77 -9.35 -18.88
N ARG A 268 -5.65 -8.64 -18.71
CA ARG A 268 -4.32 -9.19 -18.98
C ARG A 268 -3.94 -10.27 -17.98
N LEU A 269 -4.21 -10.06 -16.68
CA LEU A 269 -3.98 -11.07 -15.64
C LEU A 269 -4.76 -12.35 -15.98
N ALA A 270 -6.04 -12.22 -16.34
CA ALA A 270 -6.86 -13.35 -16.75
C ALA A 270 -6.30 -14.09 -17.98
N LYS A 271 -5.85 -13.35 -19.02
CA LYS A 271 -5.21 -13.92 -20.21
C LYS A 271 -3.90 -14.65 -19.90
N LEU A 272 -3.14 -14.15 -18.91
CA LEU A 272 -1.90 -14.77 -18.46
C LEU A 272 -2.13 -15.96 -17.51
N GLY A 273 -3.38 -16.23 -17.12
CA GLY A 273 -3.72 -17.25 -16.11
C GLY A 273 -3.21 -16.92 -14.72
N ILE A 274 -3.08 -15.62 -14.38
CA ILE A 274 -2.62 -15.12 -13.10
C ILE A 274 -3.83 -14.73 -12.28
N ASP A 275 -4.08 -15.45 -11.18
CA ASP A 275 -5.16 -15.20 -10.26
C ASP A 275 -4.61 -15.21 -8.82
N PRO A 276 -4.08 -14.06 -8.34
CA PRO A 276 -3.50 -13.98 -7.01
C PRO A 276 -4.55 -14.20 -5.94
N GLN A 277 -4.33 -15.21 -5.11
CA GLN A 277 -5.25 -15.57 -4.03
C GLN A 277 -4.97 -14.77 -2.76
N GLY A 278 -6.05 -14.39 -2.08
CA GLY A 278 -6.01 -13.87 -0.73
C GLY A 278 -5.63 -14.95 0.27
N THR A 279 -5.29 -14.55 1.46
CA THR A 279 -5.15 -15.48 2.57
C THR A 279 -6.54 -15.73 3.16
N GLU A 280 -6.93 -16.99 3.28
CA GLU A 280 -8.16 -17.35 4.01
C GLU A 280 -8.11 -16.70 5.41
N PRO A 281 -9.25 -16.21 5.94
CA PRO A 281 -9.31 -15.75 7.32
C PRO A 281 -8.92 -16.91 8.24
N GLY A 282 -7.63 -16.98 8.62
CA GLY A 282 -7.05 -18.06 9.42
C GLY A 282 -5.69 -18.59 8.95
N GLU A 283 -5.30 -18.38 7.68
CA GLU A 283 -4.02 -18.92 7.15
C GLU A 283 -2.90 -17.90 6.98
N GLY A 284 -3.16 -16.60 7.18
CA GLY A 284 -2.14 -15.56 6.98
C GLY A 284 -2.41 -14.27 7.77
N GLY A 285 -2.18 -14.27 9.07
CA GLY A 285 -2.29 -13.04 9.89
C GLY A 285 -3.69 -12.76 10.42
N GLY A 286 -4.37 -13.77 10.90
CA GLY A 286 -5.68 -13.67 11.53
C GLY A 286 -5.60 -13.28 13.01
N SER A 287 -6.71 -12.86 13.56
CA SER A 287 -7.00 -12.69 15.00
C SER A 287 -6.95 -14.01 15.79
N GLY A 288 -5.96 -14.87 15.53
CA GLY A 288 -5.78 -16.18 16.15
C GLY A 288 -4.34 -16.71 16.10
N GLY A 289 -3.39 -15.98 15.51
CA GLY A 289 -1.98 -16.37 15.57
C GLY A 289 -1.40 -16.17 16.99
N ALA A 290 -0.33 -16.90 17.32
CA ALA A 290 0.33 -16.91 18.62
C ALA A 290 0.68 -15.50 19.16
N PHE A 291 0.74 -14.50 18.27
CA PHE A 291 1.12 -13.12 18.61
C PHE A 291 -0.02 -12.11 18.48
N THR A 292 -1.26 -12.55 18.39
CA THR A 292 -2.42 -11.65 18.27
C THR A 292 -2.47 -10.65 19.43
N GLY A 293 -2.52 -9.36 19.08
CA GLY A 293 -2.55 -8.27 20.06
C GLY A 293 -1.21 -8.01 20.75
N LYS A 294 -0.13 -8.75 20.40
CA LYS A 294 1.20 -8.57 21.00
C LYS A 294 2.05 -7.59 20.19
N THR A 295 2.81 -6.78 20.91
CA THR A 295 3.74 -5.80 20.34
C THR A 295 5.18 -6.25 20.56
N PHE A 296 5.92 -6.36 19.47
CA PHE A 296 7.32 -6.77 19.44
C PHE A 296 8.25 -5.61 19.13
N VAL A 297 9.45 -5.67 19.69
CA VAL A 297 10.60 -4.87 19.23
C VAL A 297 11.72 -5.82 18.86
N ILE A 298 12.35 -5.59 17.70
CA ILE A 298 13.48 -6.41 17.22
C ILE A 298 14.77 -5.61 17.40
N THR A 299 15.80 -6.23 17.96
CA THR A 299 17.12 -5.62 18.18
C THR A 299 18.25 -6.63 18.00
N GLY A 300 19.41 -6.14 17.59
CA GLY A 300 20.57 -7.00 17.31
C GLY A 300 20.50 -7.73 15.98
N THR A 301 21.45 -8.64 15.75
CA THR A 301 21.55 -9.50 14.56
C THR A 301 21.04 -10.89 14.91
N LEU A 302 20.03 -11.36 14.20
CA LEU A 302 19.49 -12.70 14.38
C LEU A 302 20.37 -13.72 13.64
N PRO A 303 20.61 -14.92 14.22
CA PRO A 303 21.50 -15.91 13.64
C PRO A 303 21.09 -16.49 12.29
N THR A 304 19.80 -16.80 12.10
CA THR A 304 19.32 -17.53 10.92
C THR A 304 18.35 -16.73 10.03
N MET A 305 17.89 -15.56 10.48
CA MET A 305 16.95 -14.73 9.71
C MET A 305 17.32 -13.25 9.75
N SER A 306 16.91 -12.53 8.72
CA SER A 306 16.99 -11.06 8.69
C SER A 306 15.92 -10.42 9.59
N ARG A 307 16.12 -9.14 9.92
CA ARG A 307 15.12 -8.36 10.67
C ARG A 307 13.77 -8.29 9.94
N GLU A 308 13.81 -8.23 8.62
CA GLU A 308 12.60 -8.15 7.78
C GLU A 308 11.85 -9.49 7.77
N GLU A 309 12.56 -10.62 7.75
CA GLU A 309 11.94 -11.95 7.88
C GLU A 309 11.33 -12.16 9.26
N ALA A 310 12.03 -11.75 10.32
CA ALA A 310 11.46 -11.80 11.67
C ALA A 310 10.22 -10.93 11.81
N LYS A 311 10.23 -9.72 11.23
CA LYS A 311 9.08 -8.83 11.19
C LYS A 311 7.91 -9.48 10.45
N ALA A 312 8.16 -10.06 9.28
CA ALA A 312 7.14 -10.74 8.49
C ALA A 312 6.51 -11.92 9.26
N LYS A 313 7.32 -12.71 9.99
CA LYS A 313 6.83 -13.82 10.84
C LYS A 313 5.96 -13.31 12.01
N ILE A 314 6.34 -12.21 12.67
CA ILE A 314 5.54 -11.60 13.74
C ILE A 314 4.19 -11.13 13.18
N GLU A 315 4.21 -10.43 12.06
CA GLU A 315 3.00 -9.90 11.42
C GLU A 315 2.10 -11.03 10.88
N ALA A 316 2.68 -12.10 10.32
CA ALA A 316 1.95 -13.29 9.89
C ALA A 316 1.24 -14.01 11.05
N ASN A 317 1.80 -13.95 12.27
CA ASN A 317 1.20 -14.50 13.49
C ASN A 317 0.31 -13.48 14.26
N GLY A 318 -0.10 -12.39 13.63
CA GLY A 318 -1.04 -11.41 14.21
C GLY A 318 -0.40 -10.41 15.16
N GLY A 319 0.93 -10.39 15.31
CA GLY A 319 1.68 -9.46 16.14
C GLY A 319 1.96 -8.12 15.43
N LYS A 320 2.36 -7.12 16.20
CA LYS A 320 2.80 -5.81 15.71
C LYS A 320 4.26 -5.56 16.03
N THR A 321 5.00 -4.90 15.14
CA THR A 321 6.38 -4.51 15.40
C THR A 321 6.51 -3.00 15.58
N THR A 322 7.33 -2.57 16.55
CA THR A 322 7.64 -1.16 16.80
C THR A 322 9.15 -0.90 16.89
N GLY A 323 9.55 0.34 16.60
CA GLY A 323 10.97 0.73 16.58
C GLY A 323 11.60 0.94 17.96
N SER A 324 10.81 1.13 19.01
CA SER A 324 11.30 1.48 20.36
C SER A 324 10.59 0.70 21.46
N VAL A 325 11.35 0.33 22.51
CA VAL A 325 10.82 -0.36 23.69
C VAL A 325 10.06 0.62 24.58
N SER A 326 8.84 0.24 25.00
CA SER A 326 7.97 0.99 25.89
C SER A 326 7.20 0.04 26.82
N LYS A 327 6.44 0.58 27.78
CA LYS A 327 5.54 -0.22 28.66
C LYS A 327 4.43 -0.96 27.87
N LYS A 328 4.21 -0.62 26.59
CA LYS A 328 3.25 -1.29 25.70
C LYS A 328 3.91 -2.39 24.85
N THR A 329 5.20 -2.66 25.04
CA THR A 329 5.92 -3.72 24.35
C THR A 329 5.77 -5.01 25.11
N ASP A 330 5.25 -6.06 24.50
CA ASP A 330 5.09 -7.39 25.12
C ASP A 330 6.38 -8.18 25.07
N TYR A 331 7.06 -8.15 23.92
CA TYR A 331 8.26 -8.94 23.68
C TYR A 331 9.39 -8.14 23.03
N LEU A 332 10.61 -8.37 23.46
CA LEU A 332 11.83 -7.95 22.76
C LEU A 332 12.47 -9.18 22.13
N LEU A 333 12.50 -9.27 20.80
CA LEU A 333 13.30 -10.25 20.08
C LEU A 333 14.73 -9.74 19.96
N ALA A 334 15.63 -10.38 20.71
CA ALA A 334 17.01 -9.95 20.86
C ALA A 334 17.97 -10.93 20.19
N GLY A 335 18.64 -10.47 19.14
CA GLY A 335 19.77 -11.17 18.53
C GLY A 335 21.11 -10.74 19.15
N GLU A 336 22.22 -11.14 18.52
CA GLU A 336 23.56 -10.74 18.93
C GLU A 336 23.73 -9.21 18.92
N LYS A 337 24.47 -8.67 19.90
CA LYS A 337 24.73 -7.22 20.03
C LYS A 337 23.47 -6.36 20.16
N ALA A 338 22.51 -6.80 20.94
CA ALA A 338 21.19 -6.17 21.12
C ALA A 338 21.20 -4.72 21.66
N GLY A 339 22.31 -4.20 22.16
CA GLY A 339 22.54 -2.81 22.51
C GLY A 339 21.58 -2.22 23.59
N SER A 340 21.34 -0.89 23.51
CA SER A 340 20.58 -0.15 24.54
C SER A 340 19.10 -0.55 24.68
N LYS A 341 18.52 -1.19 23.67
CA LYS A 341 17.12 -1.65 23.73
C LYS A 341 16.95 -2.83 24.68
N LEU A 342 17.99 -3.67 24.85
CA LEU A 342 17.98 -4.80 25.79
C LEU A 342 17.90 -4.27 27.23
N ALA A 343 18.83 -3.39 27.61
CA ALA A 343 18.83 -2.79 28.95
C ALA A 343 17.51 -2.05 29.28
N LYS A 344 16.91 -1.41 28.26
CA LYS A 344 15.61 -0.74 28.44
C LYS A 344 14.47 -1.74 28.63
N ALA A 345 14.48 -2.87 27.94
CA ALA A 345 13.49 -3.93 28.09
C ALA A 345 13.55 -4.55 29.48
N GLU A 346 14.75 -4.85 29.99
CA GLU A 346 14.99 -5.33 31.35
C GLU A 346 14.44 -4.35 32.40
N THR A 347 14.73 -3.05 32.24
CA THR A 347 14.24 -2.00 33.14
C THR A 347 12.71 -1.89 33.18
N LEU A 348 12.05 -2.16 32.04
CA LEU A 348 10.60 -2.08 31.90
C LEU A 348 9.89 -3.42 32.15
N GLY A 349 10.61 -4.51 32.44
CA GLY A 349 10.06 -5.83 32.64
C GLY A 349 9.44 -6.47 31.39
N VAL A 350 9.92 -6.09 30.20
CA VAL A 350 9.48 -6.64 28.91
C VAL A 350 10.10 -8.02 28.74
N SER A 351 9.31 -9.02 28.33
CA SER A 351 9.80 -10.39 28.06
C SER A 351 10.80 -10.37 26.90
N ILE A 352 11.98 -10.97 27.13
CA ILE A 352 13.04 -11.05 26.14
C ILE A 352 13.03 -12.46 25.53
N LEU A 353 13.01 -12.53 24.20
CA LEU A 353 13.09 -13.75 23.42
C LEU A 353 14.37 -13.76 22.60
N ASP A 354 15.05 -14.88 22.56
CA ASP A 354 16.04 -15.18 21.53
C ASP A 354 15.34 -15.71 20.27
N GLU A 355 16.11 -15.91 19.19
CA GLU A 355 15.57 -16.39 17.93
C GLU A 355 14.97 -17.80 18.03
N ALA A 356 15.56 -18.69 18.85
CA ALA A 356 15.09 -20.06 19.00
C ALA A 356 13.72 -20.08 19.73
N ALA A 357 13.60 -19.36 20.84
CA ALA A 357 12.33 -19.23 21.57
C ALA A 357 11.25 -18.56 20.70
N PHE A 358 11.62 -17.55 19.89
CA PHE A 358 10.71 -16.91 18.96
C PHE A 358 10.19 -17.89 17.91
N LEU A 359 11.06 -18.71 17.28
CA LEU A 359 10.64 -19.71 16.29
C LEU A 359 9.70 -20.75 16.88
N VAL A 360 9.98 -21.25 18.08
CA VAL A 360 9.07 -22.18 18.78
C VAL A 360 7.69 -21.56 19.00
N MET A 361 7.63 -20.26 19.34
CA MET A 361 6.35 -19.55 19.48
C MET A 361 5.63 -19.31 18.16
N CYS A 362 6.33 -19.28 17.03
CA CYS A 362 5.71 -19.16 15.70
C CYS A 362 5.02 -20.44 15.24
N ASP A 363 5.47 -21.61 15.73
CA ASP A 363 5.00 -22.93 15.32
C ASP A 363 3.89 -23.48 16.24
N THR A 364 3.48 -22.68 17.24
CA THR A 364 2.43 -23.01 18.21
C THR A 364 1.10 -22.35 17.84
#